data_6264b6e0ab0054fa936c3c559286f53d
#
_entry.id   6264b6e0ab0054fa936c3c559286f53d
#
_cell.length_a   1.000
_cell.length_b   1.000
_cell.length_c   1.000
_cell.angle_alpha   90.00
_cell.angle_beta   90.00
_cell.angle_gamma   90.00
#
_symmetry.space_group_name_H-M   'P 1'
#
loop_
_entity.id
_entity.type
_entity.pdbx_description
1 polymer ?
#
loop_
_entity_poly.entity_id
_entity_poly.type
_entity_poly.pdbx_seq_one_letter_code
_entity_poly.pdbx_strand_id
1 'polypeptide(L)'
;MEYSSDPAITWGAFERREQHRLSLFSQTWSQCVPKVFEDVPRYYRPGNIVASLGLWELWVWQFVRTVDLQPQYNVLDVCAGTNSVGIRLLKKQSDISVTAIDRSKEMQAHGAKDAAKAGLHIESVIHDVTTLPFPDNSFDVVTLQAASRHLQLDKVLPEIYRVLKPGGWFYHCDMLKPDNRALEWFYLRYLRISLALTALIFGSSEASRSCGSYFVEAIHHFYTPEELSSILQLIGFKQVEGRKSIWGGMVGFHSAQKPL
;
A
#
# COMPACT_ATOMS: atom_id res chain seq x y z
N MET A 1 3.74 8.23 25.09
CA MET A 1 3.51 9.61 24.62
C MET A 1 2.06 9.66 24.19
N GLU A 2 1.23 10.35 24.95
CA GLU A 2 -0.18 10.55 24.64
C GLU A 2 -0.30 11.36 23.35
N TYR A 3 -1.16 10.89 22.46
CA TYR A 3 -1.43 11.56 21.18
C TYR A 3 -2.14 12.89 21.46
N SER A 4 -1.57 13.97 20.96
CA SER A 4 -2.23 15.27 20.81
C SER A 4 -3.51 15.06 20.00
N SER A 5 -4.63 15.50 20.54
CA SER A 5 -5.95 15.46 19.93
C SER A 5 -6.03 16.52 18.81
N ASP A 6 -5.45 16.24 17.65
CA ASP A 6 -5.86 16.94 16.43
C ASP A 6 -7.34 16.59 16.14
N PRO A 7 -8.13 17.57 15.68
CA PRO A 7 -9.55 17.35 15.47
C PRO A 7 -9.75 16.18 14.49
N ALA A 8 -10.47 15.16 14.96
CA ALA A 8 -10.76 13.96 14.18
C ALA A 8 -11.29 14.36 12.80
N ILE A 9 -10.69 13.81 11.72
CA ILE A 9 -11.18 14.01 10.37
C ILE A 9 -12.66 13.61 10.32
N THR A 10 -13.51 14.51 9.80
CA THR A 10 -14.92 14.20 9.56
C THR A 10 -15.09 13.49 8.22
N TRP A 11 -16.17 12.70 8.08
CA TRP A 11 -16.47 12.01 6.82
C TRP A 11 -16.51 12.97 5.63
N GLY A 12 -17.19 14.10 5.74
CA GLY A 12 -17.24 15.09 4.67
C GLY A 12 -15.90 15.76 4.35
N ALA A 13 -14.98 15.86 5.30
CA ALA A 13 -13.62 16.35 5.04
C ALA A 13 -12.80 15.29 4.29
N PHE A 14 -12.93 14.02 4.65
CA PHE A 14 -12.32 12.90 3.97
C PHE A 14 -12.81 12.80 2.51
N GLU A 15 -14.13 12.79 2.29
CA GLU A 15 -14.70 12.76 0.93
C GLU A 15 -14.22 13.92 0.06
N ARG A 16 -14.25 15.17 0.57
CA ARG A 16 -13.75 16.33 -0.19
C ARG A 16 -12.29 16.18 -0.59
N ARG A 17 -11.46 15.63 0.30
CA ARG A 17 -10.04 15.42 -0.01
C ARG A 17 -9.85 14.31 -1.05
N GLU A 18 -10.61 13.23 -0.99
CA GLU A 18 -10.58 12.19 -2.03
C GLU A 18 -11.10 12.69 -3.37
N GLN A 19 -12.16 13.51 -3.39
CA GLN A 19 -12.63 14.17 -4.62
C GLN A 19 -11.58 15.13 -5.20
N HIS A 20 -10.87 15.87 -4.36
CA HIS A 20 -9.75 16.69 -4.80
C HIS A 20 -8.61 15.84 -5.38
N ARG A 21 -8.21 14.75 -4.73
CA ARG A 21 -7.21 13.81 -5.25
C ARG A 21 -7.67 13.19 -6.59
N LEU A 22 -8.92 12.81 -6.68
CA LEU A 22 -9.53 12.29 -7.90
C LEU A 22 -9.47 13.33 -9.04
N SER A 23 -9.78 14.59 -8.77
CA SER A 23 -9.69 15.67 -9.76
C SER A 23 -8.26 15.90 -10.28
N LEU A 24 -7.26 15.72 -9.42
CA LEU A 24 -5.84 15.86 -9.79
C LEU A 24 -5.31 14.65 -10.56
N PHE A 25 -5.73 13.44 -10.21
CA PHE A 25 -5.02 12.23 -10.58
C PHE A 25 -5.83 11.19 -11.37
N SER A 26 -7.14 11.38 -11.60
CA SER A 26 -7.99 10.37 -12.25
C SER A 26 -7.46 9.94 -13.62
N GLN A 27 -7.02 10.88 -14.44
CA GLN A 27 -6.43 10.58 -15.74
C GLN A 27 -5.08 9.84 -15.58
N THR A 28 -4.26 10.24 -14.62
CA THR A 28 -2.98 9.57 -14.33
C THR A 28 -3.20 8.16 -13.83
N TRP A 29 -4.17 7.96 -12.92
CA TRP A 29 -4.52 6.62 -12.40
C TRP A 29 -5.06 5.67 -13.46
N SER A 30 -5.80 6.19 -14.43
CA SER A 30 -6.39 5.37 -15.50
C SER A 30 -5.43 5.13 -16.68
N GLN A 31 -4.54 6.06 -16.99
CA GLN A 31 -3.74 6.02 -18.23
C GLN A 31 -2.23 5.86 -18.01
N CYS A 32 -1.65 6.53 -17.00
CA CYS A 32 -0.21 6.51 -16.76
C CYS A 32 0.22 5.38 -15.81
N VAL A 33 -0.41 5.28 -14.66
CA VAL A 33 -0.04 4.30 -13.62
C VAL A 33 -0.07 2.86 -14.14
N PRO A 34 -1.07 2.41 -14.93
CA PRO A 34 -1.05 1.08 -15.51
C PRO A 34 0.19 0.82 -16.37
N LYS A 35 0.54 1.76 -17.24
CA LYS A 35 1.72 1.63 -18.12
C LYS A 35 3.04 1.54 -17.34
N VAL A 36 3.14 2.22 -16.20
CA VAL A 36 4.30 2.08 -15.30
C VAL A 36 4.37 0.66 -14.77
N PHE A 37 3.26 0.10 -14.28
CA PHE A 37 3.22 -1.26 -13.73
C PHE A 37 3.22 -2.38 -14.79
N GLU A 38 3.13 -2.05 -16.07
CA GLU A 38 3.48 -2.95 -17.20
C GLU A 38 5.01 -3.00 -17.43
N ASP A 39 5.72 -1.88 -17.22
CA ASP A 39 7.17 -1.76 -17.47
C ASP A 39 8.05 -2.24 -16.31
N VAL A 40 7.68 -1.88 -15.07
CA VAL A 40 8.55 -2.04 -13.89
C VAL A 40 8.65 -3.46 -13.30
N PRO A 41 7.83 -4.48 -13.58
CA PRO A 41 7.90 -5.79 -12.91
C PRO A 41 9.30 -6.41 -12.94
N ARG A 42 10.01 -6.25 -14.07
CA ARG A 42 11.38 -6.78 -14.30
C ARG A 42 12.43 -6.22 -13.33
N TYR A 43 12.24 -4.99 -12.84
CA TYR A 43 13.17 -4.31 -11.93
C TYR A 43 12.47 -3.72 -10.69
N TYR A 44 11.21 -4.09 -10.42
CA TYR A 44 10.42 -3.51 -9.32
C TYR A 44 11.15 -3.57 -7.99
N ARG A 45 11.60 -4.78 -7.60
CA ARG A 45 12.33 -4.97 -6.35
C ARG A 45 13.69 -4.25 -6.34
N PRO A 46 14.61 -4.45 -7.30
CA PRO A 46 15.88 -3.74 -7.31
C PRO A 46 15.70 -2.22 -7.49
N GLY A 47 14.70 -1.77 -8.24
CA GLY A 47 14.36 -0.36 -8.35
C GLY A 47 13.95 0.28 -7.03
N ASN A 48 13.11 -0.38 -6.25
CA ASN A 48 12.74 0.08 -4.91
C ASN A 48 13.92 0.06 -3.93
N ILE A 49 14.81 -0.92 -4.03
CA ILE A 49 16.05 -0.96 -3.21
C ILE A 49 16.93 0.25 -3.54
N VAL A 50 17.15 0.55 -4.80
CA VAL A 50 17.92 1.73 -5.23
C VAL A 50 17.22 3.01 -4.79
N ALA A 51 15.92 3.15 -5.08
CA ALA A 51 15.13 4.32 -4.75
C ALA A 51 15.05 4.61 -3.24
N SER A 52 15.15 3.60 -2.41
CA SER A 52 15.09 3.71 -0.94
C SER A 52 16.46 3.63 -0.25
N LEU A 53 17.57 3.66 -1.00
CA LEU A 53 18.93 3.45 -0.46
C LEU A 53 19.05 2.17 0.37
N GLY A 54 18.41 1.09 -0.08
CA GLY A 54 18.42 -0.21 0.59
C GLY A 54 17.36 -0.41 1.67
N LEU A 55 16.62 0.63 2.06
CA LEU A 55 15.65 0.56 3.16
C LEU A 55 14.37 -0.22 2.80
N TRP A 56 14.09 -0.44 1.53
CA TRP A 56 12.90 -1.16 1.06
C TRP A 56 12.72 -2.53 1.73
N GLU A 57 13.79 -3.34 1.76
CA GLU A 57 13.75 -4.67 2.34
C GLU A 57 13.50 -4.64 3.86
N LEU A 58 14.06 -3.64 4.54
CA LEU A 58 13.82 -3.42 5.97
C LEU A 58 12.34 -3.06 6.23
N TRP A 59 11.75 -2.16 5.42
CA TRP A 59 10.34 -1.80 5.58
C TRP A 59 9.40 -2.96 5.31
N VAL A 60 9.65 -3.74 4.25
CA VAL A 60 8.84 -4.94 3.97
C VAL A 60 8.99 -5.97 5.09
N TRP A 61 10.19 -6.18 5.60
CA TRP A 61 10.44 -7.08 6.73
C TRP A 61 9.75 -6.61 8.02
N GLN A 62 9.85 -5.32 8.35
CA GLN A 62 9.14 -4.73 9.49
C GLN A 62 7.63 -4.90 9.33
N PHE A 63 7.09 -4.61 8.15
CA PHE A 63 5.67 -4.76 7.85
C PHE A 63 5.19 -6.21 8.09
N VAL A 64 5.86 -7.17 7.49
CA VAL A 64 5.51 -8.60 7.66
C VAL A 64 5.58 -9.06 9.12
N ARG A 65 6.51 -8.49 9.90
CA ARG A 65 6.59 -8.80 11.34
C ARG A 65 5.40 -8.29 12.14
N THR A 66 4.80 -7.17 11.76
CA THR A 66 3.62 -6.64 12.46
C THR A 66 2.35 -7.43 12.17
N VAL A 67 2.27 -8.14 11.05
CA VAL A 67 1.09 -8.94 10.71
C VAL A 67 1.01 -10.15 11.63
N ASP A 68 0.00 -10.22 12.48
CA ASP A 68 -0.28 -11.41 13.28
C ASP A 68 -1.02 -12.47 12.45
N LEU A 69 -0.56 -13.71 12.52
CA LEU A 69 -1.07 -14.81 11.71
C LEU A 69 -1.29 -16.04 12.58
N GLN A 70 -2.48 -16.60 12.48
CA GLN A 70 -2.82 -17.89 13.07
C GLN A 70 -2.92 -18.97 11.98
N PRO A 71 -2.71 -20.25 12.30
CA PRO A 71 -2.97 -21.34 11.36
C PRO A 71 -4.37 -21.24 10.77
N GLN A 72 -4.50 -21.61 9.49
CA GLN A 72 -5.73 -21.64 8.71
C GLN A 72 -6.39 -20.26 8.43
N TYR A 73 -5.67 -19.16 8.69
CA TYR A 73 -6.15 -17.83 8.31
C TYR A 73 -6.22 -17.66 6.79
N ASN A 74 -7.28 -17.03 6.32
CA ASN A 74 -7.43 -16.53 4.97
C ASN A 74 -6.91 -15.08 4.91
N VAL A 75 -5.88 -14.85 4.12
CA VAL A 75 -5.24 -13.55 3.95
C VAL A 75 -5.50 -12.99 2.56
N LEU A 76 -5.95 -11.75 2.47
CA LEU A 76 -6.04 -11.00 1.22
C LEU A 76 -4.91 -9.97 1.16
N ASP A 77 -4.07 -10.07 0.13
CA ASP A 77 -3.04 -9.06 -0.16
C ASP A 77 -3.54 -8.14 -1.28
N VAL A 78 -3.92 -6.92 -0.91
CA VAL A 78 -4.54 -5.91 -1.80
C VAL A 78 -3.46 -5.11 -2.50
N CYS A 79 -3.56 -4.96 -3.84
CA CYS A 79 -2.51 -4.39 -4.68
C CYS A 79 -1.18 -5.13 -4.50
N ALA A 80 -1.24 -6.45 -4.53
CA ALA A 80 -0.15 -7.36 -4.17
C ALA A 80 1.10 -7.24 -5.07
N GLY A 81 0.96 -6.62 -6.25
CA GLY A 81 2.04 -6.41 -7.19
C GLY A 81 2.78 -7.71 -7.53
N THR A 82 4.05 -7.80 -7.16
CA THR A 82 4.88 -9.00 -7.37
C THR A 82 4.76 -10.05 -6.26
N ASN A 83 3.69 -10.04 -5.48
CA ASN A 83 3.40 -10.97 -4.37
C ASN A 83 4.49 -11.00 -3.27
N SER A 84 5.26 -9.93 -3.17
CA SER A 84 6.38 -9.85 -2.23
C SER A 84 5.95 -10.00 -0.76
N VAL A 85 4.80 -9.45 -0.40
CA VAL A 85 4.22 -9.57 0.94
C VAL A 85 3.66 -10.98 1.13
N GLY A 86 2.78 -11.46 0.25
CA GLY A 86 2.17 -12.79 0.34
C GLY A 86 3.19 -13.93 0.45
N ILE A 87 4.29 -13.88 -0.34
CA ILE A 87 5.39 -14.85 -0.25
C ILE A 87 6.04 -14.84 1.14
N ARG A 88 6.23 -13.66 1.76
CA ARG A 88 6.84 -13.56 3.08
C ARG A 88 5.88 -13.97 4.21
N LEU A 89 4.58 -13.72 4.04
CA LEU A 89 3.56 -14.17 4.99
C LEU A 89 3.49 -15.71 5.02
N LEU A 90 3.48 -16.37 3.86
CA LEU A 90 3.55 -17.84 3.75
C LEU A 90 4.83 -18.43 4.33
N LYS A 91 5.97 -17.73 4.21
CA LYS A 91 7.23 -18.14 4.86
C LYS A 91 7.20 -17.95 6.37
N LYS A 92 6.44 -16.97 6.88
CA LYS A 92 6.26 -16.73 8.31
C LYS A 92 5.30 -17.74 8.95
N GLN A 93 4.21 -18.06 8.26
CA GLN A 93 3.20 -19.04 8.67
C GLN A 93 2.75 -19.83 7.43
N SER A 94 3.15 -21.09 7.36
CA SER A 94 2.88 -21.92 6.17
C SER A 94 1.45 -22.47 6.11
N ASP A 95 0.74 -22.50 7.25
CA ASP A 95 -0.64 -22.98 7.35
C ASP A 95 -1.64 -21.83 7.25
N ILE A 96 -1.50 -21.03 6.19
CA ILE A 96 -2.45 -19.96 5.80
C ILE A 96 -2.75 -20.05 4.31
N SER A 97 -3.87 -19.48 3.89
CA SER A 97 -4.20 -19.27 2.49
C SER A 97 -3.99 -17.80 2.13
N VAL A 98 -3.28 -17.51 1.03
CA VAL A 98 -3.07 -16.15 0.55
C VAL A 98 -3.71 -15.97 -0.81
N THR A 99 -4.62 -15.01 -0.92
CA THR A 99 -5.17 -14.50 -2.17
C THR A 99 -4.55 -13.14 -2.45
N ALA A 100 -3.93 -12.98 -3.60
CA ALA A 100 -3.36 -11.74 -4.10
C ALA A 100 -4.31 -11.09 -5.10
N ILE A 101 -4.70 -9.85 -4.89
CA ILE A 101 -5.51 -9.10 -5.85
C ILE A 101 -4.73 -7.88 -6.36
N ASP A 102 -4.66 -7.74 -7.68
CA ASP A 102 -4.02 -6.61 -8.35
C ASP A 102 -4.64 -6.42 -9.73
N ARG A 103 -4.65 -5.20 -10.25
CA ARG A 103 -5.14 -4.94 -11.61
C ARG A 103 -4.09 -5.21 -12.69
N SER A 104 -2.80 -5.25 -12.34
CA SER A 104 -1.69 -5.50 -13.29
C SER A 104 -1.46 -6.99 -13.46
N LYS A 105 -1.78 -7.49 -14.65
CA LYS A 105 -1.49 -8.88 -15.05
C LYS A 105 0.02 -9.16 -15.08
N GLU A 106 0.81 -8.17 -15.49
CA GLU A 106 2.26 -8.26 -15.61
C GLU A 106 2.93 -8.41 -14.25
N MET A 107 2.50 -7.60 -13.27
CA MET A 107 2.97 -7.70 -11.89
C MET A 107 2.60 -9.07 -11.30
N GLN A 108 1.35 -9.51 -11.44
CA GLN A 108 0.89 -10.80 -10.93
C GLN A 108 1.58 -11.99 -11.62
N ALA A 109 1.80 -11.92 -12.94
CA ALA A 109 2.56 -12.96 -13.66
C ALA A 109 4.00 -13.07 -13.16
N HIS A 110 4.63 -11.94 -12.79
CA HIS A 110 5.96 -11.92 -12.19
C HIS A 110 5.93 -12.53 -10.77
N GLY A 111 4.97 -12.10 -9.96
CA GLY A 111 4.77 -12.59 -8.60
C GLY A 111 4.48 -14.10 -8.52
N ALA A 112 3.66 -14.62 -9.44
CA ALA A 112 3.39 -16.05 -9.55
C ALA A 112 4.65 -16.88 -9.84
N LYS A 113 5.55 -16.37 -10.72
CA LYS A 113 6.86 -17.01 -10.98
C LYS A 113 7.73 -17.01 -9.74
N ASP A 114 7.74 -15.93 -8.97
CA ASP A 114 8.57 -15.83 -7.77
C ASP A 114 8.01 -16.70 -6.63
N ALA A 115 6.69 -16.81 -6.49
CA ALA A 115 6.04 -17.74 -5.57
C ALA A 115 6.36 -19.20 -5.95
N ALA A 116 6.24 -19.57 -7.22
CA ALA A 116 6.55 -20.90 -7.72
C ALA A 116 8.02 -21.28 -7.47
N LYS A 117 8.99 -20.36 -7.72
CA LYS A 117 10.40 -20.58 -7.40
C LYS A 117 10.65 -20.82 -5.90
N ALA A 118 9.80 -20.25 -5.04
CA ALA A 118 9.87 -20.46 -3.60
C ALA A 118 9.12 -21.72 -3.13
N GLY A 119 8.50 -22.49 -4.04
CA GLY A 119 7.67 -23.66 -3.71
C GLY A 119 6.35 -23.27 -3.03
N LEU A 120 5.86 -22.05 -3.25
CA LEU A 120 4.64 -21.51 -2.61
C LEU A 120 3.54 -21.34 -3.64
N HIS A 121 2.30 -21.49 -3.15
CA HIS A 121 1.09 -21.21 -3.93
C HIS A 121 0.39 -19.96 -3.40
N ILE A 122 0.06 -19.03 -4.31
CA ILE A 122 -0.73 -17.83 -4.03
C ILE A 122 -1.81 -17.75 -5.11
N GLU A 123 -3.06 -17.64 -4.70
CA GLU A 123 -4.17 -17.41 -5.62
C GLU A 123 -4.09 -15.97 -6.15
N SER A 124 -4.12 -15.80 -7.48
CA SER A 124 -4.05 -14.48 -8.12
C SER A 124 -5.38 -14.09 -8.73
N VAL A 125 -5.90 -12.93 -8.34
CA VAL A 125 -7.13 -12.32 -8.86
C VAL A 125 -6.79 -11.02 -9.56
N ILE A 126 -7.09 -10.91 -10.86
CA ILE A 126 -6.88 -9.68 -11.63
C ILE A 126 -8.17 -8.86 -11.58
N HIS A 127 -8.19 -7.82 -10.74
CA HIS A 127 -9.39 -6.99 -10.55
C HIS A 127 -9.03 -5.61 -10.02
N ASP A 128 -9.94 -4.65 -10.20
CA ASP A 128 -9.86 -3.33 -9.58
C ASP A 128 -10.30 -3.42 -8.11
N VAL A 129 -9.51 -2.82 -7.21
CA VAL A 129 -9.73 -2.92 -5.77
C VAL A 129 -10.76 -1.93 -5.22
N THR A 130 -11.31 -1.05 -6.06
CA THR A 130 -12.43 -0.18 -5.70
C THR A 130 -13.75 -0.95 -5.49
N THR A 131 -13.81 -2.19 -6.00
CA THR A 131 -14.86 -3.17 -5.75
C THR A 131 -14.22 -4.53 -5.65
N LEU A 132 -14.18 -5.13 -4.45
CA LEU A 132 -13.57 -6.43 -4.25
C LEU A 132 -14.53 -7.57 -4.62
N PRO A 133 -14.14 -8.54 -5.50
CA PRO A 133 -15.01 -9.61 -5.97
C PRO A 133 -15.13 -10.77 -4.94
N PHE A 134 -15.20 -10.41 -3.66
CA PHE A 134 -15.28 -11.37 -2.56
C PHE A 134 -16.52 -11.09 -1.71
N PRO A 135 -17.13 -12.13 -1.12
CA PRO A 135 -18.22 -11.96 -0.16
C PRO A 135 -17.78 -11.15 1.08
N ASP A 136 -18.77 -10.61 1.80
CA ASP A 136 -18.53 -10.01 3.11
C ASP A 136 -17.93 -11.04 4.07
N ASN A 137 -17.08 -10.59 4.99
CA ASN A 137 -16.54 -11.41 6.08
C ASN A 137 -15.79 -12.67 5.60
N SER A 138 -14.98 -12.55 4.54
CA SER A 138 -14.26 -13.67 3.91
C SER A 138 -12.85 -13.88 4.46
N PHE A 139 -12.19 -12.79 4.92
CA PHE A 139 -10.77 -12.82 5.27
C PHE A 139 -10.52 -12.52 6.74
N ASP A 140 -9.57 -13.24 7.32
CA ASP A 140 -9.10 -13.02 8.70
C ASP A 140 -8.13 -11.83 8.77
N VAL A 141 -7.32 -11.68 7.70
CA VAL A 141 -6.33 -10.61 7.57
C VAL A 141 -6.40 -10.01 6.17
N VAL A 142 -6.32 -8.69 6.09
CA VAL A 142 -6.10 -7.94 4.83
C VAL A 142 -4.82 -7.13 4.96
N THR A 143 -3.98 -7.19 3.93
CA THR A 143 -2.75 -6.37 3.82
C THR A 143 -2.84 -5.41 2.64
N LEU A 144 -2.28 -4.21 2.80
CA LEU A 144 -2.12 -3.22 1.73
C LEU A 144 -0.76 -2.53 1.90
N GLN A 145 0.17 -2.78 0.97
CA GLN A 145 1.53 -2.26 1.06
C GLN A 145 1.91 -1.45 -0.18
N ALA A 146 2.41 -0.23 0.05
CA ALA A 146 3.03 0.66 -0.94
C ALA A 146 2.13 1.05 -2.14
N ALA A 147 0.80 1.05 -1.95
CA ALA A 147 -0.16 1.33 -3.02
C ALA A 147 -1.24 2.36 -2.66
N SER A 148 -1.54 2.58 -1.38
CA SER A 148 -2.68 3.37 -0.92
C SER A 148 -2.71 4.81 -1.47
N ARG A 149 -1.54 5.44 -1.66
CA ARG A 149 -1.42 6.77 -2.26
C ARG A 149 -1.86 6.84 -3.73
N HIS A 150 -2.02 5.69 -4.39
CA HIS A 150 -2.48 5.56 -5.78
C HIS A 150 -3.95 5.15 -5.89
N LEU A 151 -4.65 5.07 -4.77
CA LEU A 151 -6.01 4.58 -4.67
C LEU A 151 -6.98 5.68 -4.22
N GLN A 152 -8.24 5.50 -4.56
CA GLN A 152 -9.36 6.26 -4.04
C GLN A 152 -9.81 5.63 -2.72
N LEU A 153 -9.35 6.18 -1.59
CA LEU A 153 -9.47 5.52 -0.28
C LEU A 153 -10.91 5.49 0.25
N ASP A 154 -11.77 6.45 -0.14
CA ASP A 154 -13.20 6.46 0.21
C ASP A 154 -13.99 5.31 -0.45
N LYS A 155 -13.41 4.62 -1.43
CA LYS A 155 -13.94 3.39 -2.03
C LYS A 155 -13.24 2.14 -1.49
N VAL A 156 -11.91 2.17 -1.47
CA VAL A 156 -11.11 0.97 -1.15
C VAL A 156 -11.17 0.58 0.31
N LEU A 157 -11.12 1.55 1.25
CA LEU A 157 -11.14 1.22 2.68
C LEU A 157 -12.49 0.61 3.14
N PRO A 158 -13.67 1.09 2.69
CA PRO A 158 -14.93 0.40 2.96
C PRO A 158 -14.99 -1.02 2.42
N GLU A 159 -14.43 -1.29 1.23
CA GLU A 159 -14.36 -2.63 0.67
C GLU A 159 -13.46 -3.56 1.48
N ILE A 160 -12.28 -3.07 1.90
CA ILE A 160 -11.40 -3.79 2.83
C ILE A 160 -12.14 -4.12 4.13
N TYR A 161 -12.85 -3.15 4.71
CA TYR A 161 -13.66 -3.35 5.91
C TYR A 161 -14.78 -4.38 5.69
N ARG A 162 -15.45 -4.34 4.54
CA ARG A 162 -16.53 -5.26 4.19
C ARG A 162 -16.07 -6.71 4.15
N VAL A 163 -14.96 -6.98 3.45
CA VAL A 163 -14.46 -8.35 3.25
C VAL A 163 -13.75 -8.93 4.46
N LEU A 164 -13.33 -8.11 5.43
CA LEU A 164 -12.80 -8.59 6.70
C LEU A 164 -13.88 -9.25 7.55
N LYS A 165 -13.56 -10.39 8.17
CA LYS A 165 -14.39 -11.01 9.20
C LYS A 165 -14.50 -10.12 10.44
N PRO A 166 -15.59 -10.19 11.24
CA PRO A 166 -15.60 -9.64 12.57
C PRO A 166 -14.38 -10.16 13.37
N GLY A 167 -13.68 -9.28 14.07
CA GLY A 167 -12.42 -9.59 14.75
C GLY A 167 -11.18 -9.63 13.84
N GLY A 168 -11.35 -9.58 12.53
CA GLY A 168 -10.25 -9.61 11.54
C GLY A 168 -9.42 -8.33 11.54
N TRP A 169 -8.20 -8.42 11.04
CA TRP A 169 -7.22 -7.34 11.08
C TRP A 169 -6.86 -6.80 9.69
N PHE A 170 -6.78 -5.49 9.58
CA PHE A 170 -6.19 -4.78 8.45
C PHE A 170 -4.79 -4.28 8.82
N TYR A 171 -3.82 -4.57 7.95
CA TYR A 171 -2.45 -4.09 8.06
C TYR A 171 -2.08 -3.25 6.85
N HIS A 172 -1.54 -2.08 7.10
CA HIS A 172 -1.16 -1.12 6.07
C HIS A 172 0.28 -0.63 6.27
N CYS A 173 1.00 -0.45 5.15
CA CYS A 173 2.30 0.20 5.13
C CYS A 173 2.46 0.99 3.83
N ASP A 174 2.72 2.28 3.91
CA ASP A 174 2.97 3.10 2.73
C ASP A 174 3.89 4.30 3.04
N MET A 175 4.37 4.92 1.97
CA MET A 175 4.95 6.25 2.01
C MET A 175 3.84 7.28 2.24
N LEU A 176 3.95 8.03 3.33
CA LEU A 176 2.96 8.98 3.78
C LEU A 176 3.51 10.41 3.69
N LYS A 177 2.61 11.37 3.81
CA LYS A 177 2.99 12.78 3.90
C LYS A 177 3.60 13.04 5.28
N PRO A 178 4.83 13.59 5.37
CA PRO A 178 5.41 14.01 6.65
C PRO A 178 4.62 15.16 7.27
N ASP A 179 4.51 15.20 8.60
CA ASP A 179 3.85 16.29 9.33
C ASP A 179 4.64 17.59 9.26
N ASN A 180 5.97 17.49 9.21
CA ASN A 180 6.87 18.63 9.21
C ASN A 180 7.12 19.12 7.77
N ARG A 181 6.78 20.38 7.48
CA ARG A 181 6.92 20.99 6.13
C ARG A 181 8.36 21.01 5.61
N ALA A 182 9.35 21.20 6.48
CA ALA A 182 10.76 21.19 6.07
C ALA A 182 11.18 19.76 5.70
N LEU A 183 10.79 18.77 6.51
CA LEU A 183 11.03 17.36 6.23
C LEU A 183 10.33 16.93 4.94
N GLU A 184 9.08 17.34 4.72
CA GLU A 184 8.35 17.10 3.48
C GLU A 184 9.11 17.65 2.27
N TRP A 185 9.58 18.88 2.34
CA TRP A 185 10.34 19.51 1.25
C TRP A 185 11.61 18.71 0.90
N PHE A 186 12.40 18.31 1.89
CA PHE A 186 13.61 17.49 1.68
C PHE A 186 13.25 16.11 1.10
N TYR A 187 12.20 15.49 1.62
CA TYR A 187 11.75 14.18 1.20
C TYR A 187 11.28 14.17 -0.27
N LEU A 188 10.45 15.13 -0.66
CA LEU A 188 9.99 15.26 -2.04
C LEU A 188 11.13 15.56 -3.02
N ARG A 189 12.14 16.34 -2.60
CA ARG A 189 13.37 16.55 -3.38
C ARG A 189 14.17 15.27 -3.54
N TYR A 190 14.39 14.56 -2.45
CA TYR A 190 15.05 13.26 -2.48
C TYR A 190 14.33 12.29 -3.44
N LEU A 191 13.03 12.17 -3.34
CA LEU A 191 12.24 11.28 -4.20
C LEU A 191 12.38 11.62 -5.69
N ARG A 192 12.35 12.90 -6.06
CA ARG A 192 12.56 13.32 -7.45
C ARG A 192 13.90 12.85 -7.99
N ILE A 193 14.96 13.07 -7.23
CA ILE A 193 16.31 12.65 -7.61
C ILE A 193 16.41 11.12 -7.68
N SER A 194 15.92 10.44 -6.67
CA SER A 194 15.95 8.99 -6.54
C SER A 194 15.19 8.28 -7.69
N LEU A 195 13.98 8.76 -8.02
CA LEU A 195 13.20 8.23 -9.14
C LEU A 195 13.90 8.46 -10.49
N ALA A 196 14.48 9.65 -10.70
CA ALA A 196 15.23 9.96 -11.92
C ALA A 196 16.47 9.06 -12.07
N LEU A 197 17.23 8.86 -11.00
CA LEU A 197 18.38 7.94 -10.99
C LEU A 197 17.95 6.48 -11.22
N THR A 198 16.89 6.03 -10.58
CA THR A 198 16.34 4.67 -10.78
C THR A 198 15.91 4.49 -12.23
N ALA A 199 15.22 5.47 -12.82
CA ALA A 199 14.81 5.43 -14.22
C ALA A 199 16.00 5.36 -15.19
N LEU A 200 17.09 6.07 -14.86
CA LEU A 200 18.33 6.03 -15.65
C LEU A 200 19.04 4.67 -15.52
N ILE A 201 19.19 4.16 -14.31
CA ILE A 201 19.91 2.89 -14.01
C ILE A 201 19.22 1.70 -14.69
N PHE A 202 17.90 1.62 -14.63
CA PHE A 202 17.12 0.48 -15.12
C PHE A 202 16.58 0.67 -16.55
N GLY A 203 16.87 1.80 -17.20
CA GLY A 203 16.39 2.08 -18.55
C GLY A 203 14.86 2.08 -18.63
N SER A 204 14.21 2.77 -17.68
CA SER A 204 12.75 2.87 -17.62
C SER A 204 12.17 3.43 -18.91
N SER A 205 10.97 2.95 -19.29
CA SER A 205 10.24 3.43 -20.45
C SER A 205 9.94 4.95 -20.37
N GLU A 206 9.63 5.56 -21.49
CA GLU A 206 9.20 6.97 -21.53
C GLU A 206 7.93 7.19 -20.67
N ALA A 207 6.99 6.24 -20.71
CA ALA A 207 5.79 6.26 -19.89
C ALA A 207 6.13 6.28 -18.39
N SER A 208 7.09 5.46 -17.94
CA SER A 208 7.54 5.44 -16.54
C SER A 208 8.23 6.74 -16.15
N ARG A 209 9.05 7.32 -17.04
CA ARG A 209 9.72 8.61 -16.78
C ARG A 209 8.75 9.78 -16.73
N SER A 210 7.77 9.84 -17.62
CA SER A 210 6.75 10.91 -17.64
C SER A 210 5.85 10.90 -16.41
N CYS A 211 5.65 9.74 -15.79
CA CYS A 211 4.91 9.62 -14.52
C CYS A 211 5.74 9.96 -13.27
N GLY A 212 7.03 10.27 -13.39
CA GLY A 212 7.89 10.50 -12.22
C GLY A 212 7.44 11.64 -11.32
N SER A 213 6.93 12.73 -11.87
CA SER A 213 6.36 13.86 -11.11
C SER A 213 5.12 13.44 -10.31
N TYR A 214 4.27 12.60 -10.89
CA TYR A 214 3.07 12.11 -10.24
C TYR A 214 3.39 11.35 -8.93
N PHE A 215 4.41 10.50 -8.89
CA PHE A 215 4.74 9.77 -7.67
C PHE A 215 5.13 10.68 -6.50
N VAL A 216 5.72 11.83 -6.80
CA VAL A 216 6.03 12.87 -5.81
C VAL A 216 4.77 13.62 -5.37
N GLU A 217 3.95 14.05 -6.33
CA GLU A 217 2.70 14.76 -6.07
C GLU A 217 1.68 13.88 -5.33
N ALA A 218 1.66 12.57 -5.61
CA ALA A 218 0.80 11.62 -4.90
C ALA A 218 1.09 11.60 -3.39
N ILE A 219 2.35 11.76 -2.97
CA ILE A 219 2.71 11.85 -1.55
C ILE A 219 2.37 13.23 -1.00
N HIS A 220 2.65 14.30 -1.74
CA HIS A 220 2.34 15.68 -1.31
C HIS A 220 0.86 15.87 -0.97
N HIS A 221 -0.03 15.28 -1.78
CA HIS A 221 -1.48 15.32 -1.59
C HIS A 221 -2.04 14.17 -0.75
N PHE A 222 -1.18 13.30 -0.21
CA PHE A 222 -1.61 12.17 0.59
C PHE A 222 -1.83 12.56 2.06
N TYR A 223 -2.10 11.58 2.89
CA TYR A 223 -2.38 11.72 4.31
C TYR A 223 -1.12 11.58 5.16
N THR A 224 -1.12 12.26 6.30
CA THR A 224 -0.16 11.98 7.37
C THR A 224 -0.52 10.67 8.09
N PRO A 225 0.40 10.07 8.86
CA PRO A 225 0.09 8.86 9.63
C PRO A 225 -1.11 9.03 10.58
N GLU A 226 -1.23 10.20 11.21
CA GLU A 226 -2.31 10.52 12.15
C GLU A 226 -3.65 10.69 11.44
N GLU A 227 -3.66 11.40 10.31
CA GLU A 227 -4.85 11.54 9.48
C GLU A 227 -5.35 10.18 9.00
N LEU A 228 -4.44 9.28 8.59
CA LEU A 228 -4.83 7.95 8.13
C LEU A 228 -5.38 7.09 9.28
N SER A 229 -4.79 7.19 10.48
CA SER A 229 -5.34 6.54 11.68
C SER A 229 -6.76 7.02 11.97
N SER A 230 -7.01 8.33 11.87
CA SER A 230 -8.35 8.93 12.06
C SER A 230 -9.34 8.46 10.99
N ILE A 231 -8.90 8.32 9.74
CA ILE A 231 -9.73 7.79 8.65
C ILE A 231 -10.11 6.33 8.90
N LEU A 232 -9.18 5.49 9.34
CA LEU A 232 -9.48 4.10 9.68
C LEU A 232 -10.53 4.01 10.82
N GLN A 233 -10.42 4.86 11.83
CA GLN A 233 -11.44 4.97 12.89
C GLN A 233 -12.80 5.43 12.34
N LEU A 234 -12.80 6.38 11.40
CA LEU A 234 -14.00 6.89 10.74
C LEU A 234 -14.72 5.80 9.91
N ILE A 235 -13.98 4.92 9.25
CA ILE A 235 -14.51 3.75 8.52
C ILE A 235 -15.20 2.75 9.46
N GLY A 236 -14.84 2.73 10.74
CA GLY A 236 -15.41 1.84 11.75
C GLY A 236 -14.41 0.88 12.40
N PHE A 237 -13.14 0.92 11.98
CA PHE A 237 -12.10 0.13 12.62
C PHE A 237 -11.89 0.54 14.08
N LYS A 238 -11.53 -0.41 14.91
CA LYS A 238 -11.12 -0.24 16.31
C LYS A 238 -9.67 -0.68 16.48
N GLN A 239 -9.11 -0.45 17.66
CA GLN A 239 -7.71 -0.80 17.99
C GLN A 239 -6.74 -0.31 16.90
N VAL A 240 -6.97 0.92 16.42
CA VAL A 240 -6.15 1.52 15.38
C VAL A 240 -4.81 1.95 15.98
N GLU A 241 -3.74 1.31 15.56
CA GLU A 241 -2.38 1.68 15.93
C GLU A 241 -1.63 2.20 14.70
N GLY A 242 -1.10 3.40 14.80
CA GLY A 242 -0.20 3.99 13.81
C GLY A 242 1.23 4.06 14.34
N ARG A 243 2.21 3.60 13.55
CA ARG A 243 3.63 3.71 13.88
C ARG A 243 4.37 4.43 12.77
N LYS A 244 5.11 5.46 13.12
CA LYS A 244 6.01 6.16 12.19
C LYS A 244 7.33 5.40 12.08
N SER A 245 7.88 5.31 10.87
CA SER A 245 9.26 4.87 10.70
C SER A 245 10.24 5.90 11.31
N ILE A 246 11.50 5.48 11.49
CA ILE A 246 12.59 6.27 12.05
C ILE A 246 12.75 7.66 11.35
N TRP A 247 12.27 7.81 10.13
CA TRP A 247 12.37 8.99 9.27
C TRP A 247 11.19 9.96 9.38
N GLY A 248 10.62 10.15 10.59
CA GLY A 248 9.66 11.23 10.82
C GLY A 248 8.34 11.12 10.06
N GLY A 249 7.83 9.90 9.83
CA GLY A 249 6.52 9.70 9.21
C GLY A 249 6.53 9.53 7.68
N MET A 250 7.71 9.53 7.03
CA MET A 250 7.80 9.28 5.59
C MET A 250 7.33 7.88 5.18
N VAL A 251 7.45 6.90 6.08
CA VAL A 251 6.82 5.58 5.95
C VAL A 251 6.03 5.32 7.23
N GLY A 252 4.76 5.03 7.10
CA GLY A 252 3.87 4.70 8.20
C GLY A 252 3.37 3.27 8.11
N PHE A 253 3.18 2.68 9.29
CA PHE A 253 2.59 1.37 9.47
C PHE A 253 1.32 1.53 10.29
N HIS A 254 0.25 0.88 9.86
CA HIS A 254 -1.00 0.88 10.61
C HIS A 254 -1.49 -0.55 10.80
N SER A 255 -2.05 -0.83 11.95
CA SER A 255 -2.89 -1.98 12.20
C SER A 255 -4.26 -1.52 12.71
N ALA A 256 -5.31 -2.18 12.28
CA ALA A 256 -6.66 -1.80 12.66
C ALA A 256 -7.57 -3.04 12.65
N GLN A 257 -8.43 -3.19 13.65
CA GLN A 257 -9.29 -4.35 13.79
C GLN A 257 -10.74 -4.02 13.42
N LYS A 258 -11.39 -4.87 12.64
CA LYS A 258 -12.84 -4.85 12.50
C LYS A 258 -13.46 -5.36 13.82
N PRO A 259 -14.37 -4.62 14.46
CA PRO A 259 -15.01 -5.10 15.69
C PRO A 259 -15.74 -6.44 15.49
N LEU A 260 -15.94 -7.16 16.62
CA LEU A 260 -16.71 -8.40 16.68
C LEU A 260 -18.19 -8.20 16.33
#